data_b584dab8c84f6ec0d042ef300672e65c
#
_entry.id   b584dab8c84f6ec0d042ef300672e65c
#
_cell.length_a   1.000
_cell.length_b   1.000
_cell.length_c   1.000
_cell.angle_alpha   90.00
_cell.angle_beta   90.00
_cell.angle_gamma   90.00
#
_symmetry.space_group_name_H-M   'P 1'
#
loop_
_entity.id
_entity.type
_entity.pdbx_description
1 polymer ?
#
loop_
_entity_poly.entity_id
_entity_poly.type
_entity_poly.pdbx_seq_one_letter_code
_entity_poly.pdbx_strand_id
1 'polypeptide(L)'
;MAGNGKTFDTAAKRWEGIGPYYAMFPIRFADAVIKEHTAAGDTVLDPFAGRGTAIFSAAALGRRGVGIEISPVGWIYAKAKLYPAPLEQVEERLQEIADAGGKYAEQARSLPKFFKKCFSPSVRRFLLAARDGLDWRRCTCDRTLMEFLLVYLHGKEGQALSNQMRQTKAMSPHYAIKWWAENGTKPPDLDAVEFMQQRIRWRYTKGVVETYGSRVYLGNSITLLPQLAQLMREEEAPKAKLLFTSPPYFGVTNYHYDQWLRLWLLGFETDAYVTRGPYQGRFTHPVRYRSLLKEVFYRAAKLVADDAVVYVRTGKDPFTKQATLDAMREAFPKKRLVERCRPFRKPTQTHLFGDKTPKQGEVDLILTPS
;
A
#
# COMPACT_ATOMS: atom_id res chain seq x y z
N MET A 1 -12.43 -13.29 -29.09
CA MET A 1 -11.37 -12.43 -28.49
C MET A 1 -11.13 -12.95 -27.08
N ALA A 2 -10.04 -13.69 -26.88
CA ALA A 2 -9.70 -14.29 -25.60
C ALA A 2 -9.32 -13.19 -24.62
N GLY A 3 -10.15 -12.96 -23.60
CA GLY A 3 -9.86 -12.08 -22.48
C GLY A 3 -8.62 -12.58 -21.76
N ASN A 4 -7.62 -11.72 -21.60
CA ASN A 4 -6.44 -11.91 -20.74
C ASN A 4 -6.91 -11.94 -19.28
N GLY A 5 -7.66 -12.98 -18.90
CA GLY A 5 -8.13 -13.21 -17.53
C GLY A 5 -6.91 -13.41 -16.63
N LYS A 6 -6.76 -12.56 -15.60
CA LYS A 6 -5.81 -12.82 -14.52
C LYS A 6 -6.21 -14.15 -13.90
N THR A 7 -5.44 -15.18 -14.16
CA THR A 7 -5.65 -16.47 -13.50
C THR A 7 -5.13 -16.35 -12.07
N PHE A 8 -6.02 -16.47 -11.07
CA PHE A 8 -5.70 -16.46 -9.64
C PHE A 8 -5.53 -17.90 -9.14
N ASP A 9 -4.67 -18.66 -9.81
CA ASP A 9 -4.49 -20.10 -9.66
C ASP A 9 -3.48 -20.51 -8.57
N THR A 10 -2.72 -19.54 -8.04
CA THR A 10 -1.74 -19.76 -6.96
C THR A 10 -2.00 -18.82 -5.78
N ALA A 11 -1.50 -19.20 -4.58
CA ALA A 11 -1.51 -18.34 -3.40
C ALA A 11 -0.89 -16.97 -3.71
N ALA A 12 0.31 -16.95 -4.28
CA ALA A 12 1.00 -15.71 -4.64
C ALA A 12 0.12 -14.79 -5.47
N LYS A 13 -0.50 -15.28 -6.55
CA LYS A 13 -1.37 -14.45 -7.42
C LYS A 13 -2.63 -13.95 -6.72
N ARG A 14 -3.14 -14.66 -5.72
CA ARG A 14 -4.27 -14.20 -4.92
C ARG A 14 -3.88 -13.11 -3.95
N TRP A 15 -2.78 -13.30 -3.21
CA TRP A 15 -2.33 -12.36 -2.19
C TRP A 15 -1.63 -11.12 -2.76
N GLU A 16 -0.91 -11.24 -3.89
CA GLU A 16 -0.21 -10.13 -4.52
C GLU A 16 -1.13 -8.95 -4.86
N GLY A 17 -2.37 -9.24 -5.30
CA GLY A 17 -3.36 -8.24 -5.71
C GLY A 17 -4.04 -7.50 -4.57
N ILE A 18 -3.76 -7.85 -3.31
CA ILE A 18 -4.40 -7.24 -2.15
C ILE A 18 -3.88 -5.81 -1.93
N GLY A 19 -4.79 -4.92 -1.54
CA GLY A 19 -4.50 -3.53 -1.23
C GLY A 19 -4.53 -2.62 -2.46
N PRO A 20 -5.70 -2.02 -2.75
CA PRO A 20 -5.79 -0.94 -3.73
C PRO A 20 -5.03 0.28 -3.22
N TYR A 21 -3.93 0.61 -3.89
CA TYR A 21 -3.04 1.71 -3.52
C TYR A 21 -2.70 2.54 -4.75
N TYR A 22 -2.42 3.83 -4.57
CA TYR A 22 -2.04 4.70 -5.69
C TYR A 22 -0.54 4.59 -5.96
N ALA A 23 -0.12 4.64 -7.24
CA ALA A 23 1.27 4.54 -7.69
C ALA A 23 1.97 3.26 -7.19
N MET A 24 1.57 2.11 -7.74
CA MET A 24 2.11 0.79 -7.39
C MET A 24 2.98 0.23 -8.51
N PHE A 25 4.01 -0.51 -8.15
CA PHE A 25 4.64 -1.41 -9.11
C PHE A 25 3.64 -2.42 -9.67
N PRO A 26 3.61 -2.67 -10.98
CA PRO A 26 3.02 -3.89 -11.52
C PRO A 26 3.80 -5.11 -10.99
N ILE A 27 3.11 -6.11 -10.49
CA ILE A 27 3.72 -7.27 -9.83
C ILE A 27 4.68 -8.00 -10.78
N ARG A 28 4.24 -8.27 -12.03
CA ARG A 28 5.12 -8.89 -13.04
C ARG A 28 6.43 -8.11 -13.26
N PHE A 29 6.40 -6.80 -13.09
CA PHE A 29 7.59 -5.97 -13.17
C PHE A 29 8.47 -6.17 -11.93
N ALA A 30 7.89 -6.18 -10.73
CA ALA A 30 8.65 -6.44 -9.50
C ALA A 30 9.31 -7.83 -9.54
N ASP A 31 8.56 -8.86 -9.95
CA ASP A 31 9.10 -10.22 -10.12
C ASP A 31 10.27 -10.27 -11.11
N ALA A 32 10.16 -9.57 -12.24
CA ALA A 32 11.21 -9.53 -13.25
C ALA A 32 12.49 -8.87 -12.72
N VAL A 33 12.37 -7.71 -12.05
CA VAL A 33 13.52 -7.00 -11.46
C VAL A 33 14.20 -7.83 -10.38
N ILE A 34 13.40 -8.45 -9.48
CA ILE A 34 13.94 -9.27 -8.40
C ILE A 34 14.67 -10.49 -8.95
N LYS A 35 14.10 -11.20 -9.93
CA LYS A 35 14.75 -12.36 -10.56
C LYS A 35 16.02 -11.98 -11.32
N GLU A 36 16.05 -10.81 -12.00
CA GLU A 36 17.21 -10.33 -12.76
C GLU A 36 18.40 -10.00 -11.85
N HIS A 37 18.13 -9.51 -10.63
CA HIS A 37 19.19 -8.91 -9.80
C HIS A 37 19.43 -9.63 -8.46
N THR A 38 18.78 -10.74 -8.20
CA THR A 38 18.95 -11.51 -6.94
C THR A 38 18.85 -13.01 -7.15
N ALA A 39 19.51 -13.77 -6.28
CA ALA A 39 19.34 -15.21 -6.11
C ALA A 39 18.38 -15.56 -4.94
N ALA A 40 17.98 -16.82 -4.81
CA ALA A 40 17.22 -17.30 -3.65
C ALA A 40 18.04 -17.08 -2.36
N GLY A 41 17.36 -16.66 -1.29
CA GLY A 41 17.97 -16.30 -0.01
C GLY A 41 18.49 -14.87 0.09
N ASP A 42 18.69 -14.16 -1.02
CA ASP A 42 19.13 -12.77 -1.00
C ASP A 42 18.11 -11.83 -0.35
N THR A 43 18.59 -10.71 0.17
CA THR A 43 17.75 -9.66 0.76
C THR A 43 17.46 -8.56 -0.24
N VAL A 44 16.17 -8.16 -0.33
CA VAL A 44 15.65 -7.02 -1.09
C VAL A 44 15.19 -5.94 -0.11
N LEU A 45 15.71 -4.71 -0.24
CA LEU A 45 15.38 -3.57 0.61
C LEU A 45 14.46 -2.58 -0.15
N ASP A 46 13.34 -2.19 0.47
CA ASP A 46 12.46 -1.13 -0.04
C ASP A 46 12.14 -0.11 1.06
N PRO A 47 12.81 1.06 1.09
CA PRO A 47 12.56 2.09 2.09
C PRO A 47 11.28 2.91 1.87
N PHE A 48 10.54 2.68 0.78
CA PHE A 48 9.26 3.31 0.46
C PHE A 48 8.25 2.23 0.03
N ALA A 49 8.03 1.24 0.90
CA ALA A 49 7.41 -0.03 0.55
C ALA A 49 5.95 0.07 0.04
N GLY A 50 5.23 1.15 0.37
CA GLY A 50 3.83 1.29 0.00
C GLY A 50 3.00 0.09 0.48
N ARG A 51 2.26 -0.54 -0.43
CA ARG A 51 1.54 -1.79 -0.12
C ARG A 51 2.43 -3.04 -0.10
N GLY A 52 3.76 -2.88 -0.16
CA GLY A 52 4.74 -3.96 -0.07
C GLY A 52 4.83 -4.85 -1.31
N THR A 53 4.69 -4.32 -2.52
CA THR A 53 4.78 -5.13 -3.75
C THR A 53 6.16 -5.76 -3.90
N ALA A 54 7.24 -4.97 -3.76
CA ALA A 54 8.61 -5.46 -3.84
C ALA A 54 8.90 -6.52 -2.77
N ILE A 55 8.43 -6.28 -1.53
CA ILE A 55 8.66 -7.17 -0.39
C ILE A 55 7.93 -8.49 -0.55
N PHE A 56 6.65 -8.45 -0.99
CA PHE A 56 5.87 -9.65 -1.22
C PHE A 56 6.38 -10.45 -2.42
N SER A 57 6.77 -9.79 -3.52
CA SER A 57 7.40 -10.46 -4.66
C SER A 57 8.72 -11.11 -4.27
N ALA A 58 9.54 -10.46 -3.44
CA ALA A 58 10.75 -11.07 -2.91
C ALA A 58 10.44 -12.36 -2.14
N ALA A 59 9.49 -12.32 -1.20
CA ALA A 59 9.05 -13.48 -0.44
C ALA A 59 8.55 -14.61 -1.35
N ALA A 60 7.62 -14.29 -2.26
CA ALA A 60 7.04 -15.28 -3.17
C ALA A 60 8.07 -15.94 -4.11
N LEU A 61 9.24 -15.33 -4.26
CA LEU A 61 10.36 -15.84 -5.07
C LEU A 61 11.47 -16.48 -4.23
N GLY A 62 11.27 -16.71 -2.93
CA GLY A 62 12.28 -17.32 -2.05
C GLY A 62 13.40 -16.36 -1.64
N ARG A 63 13.15 -15.04 -1.65
CA ARG A 63 14.06 -13.99 -1.18
C ARG A 63 13.52 -13.41 0.12
N ARG A 64 14.38 -12.73 0.86
CA ARG A 64 14.01 -12.00 2.07
C ARG A 64 13.71 -10.54 1.72
N GLY A 65 12.46 -10.10 1.87
CA GLY A 65 12.08 -8.70 1.69
C GLY A 65 12.16 -7.91 3.01
N VAL A 66 12.77 -6.73 3.00
CA VAL A 66 12.81 -5.80 4.12
C VAL A 66 12.26 -4.46 3.65
N GLY A 67 11.16 -4.01 4.24
CA GLY A 67 10.49 -2.77 3.85
C GLY A 67 10.18 -1.83 4.99
N ILE A 68 10.06 -0.55 4.67
CA ILE A 68 9.57 0.49 5.59
C ILE A 68 8.44 1.23 4.93
N GLU A 69 7.35 1.43 5.66
CA GLU A 69 6.19 2.18 5.19
C GLU A 69 5.69 3.13 6.28
N ILE A 70 5.52 4.39 5.92
CA ILE A 70 5.06 5.43 6.85
C ILE A 70 3.53 5.46 6.99
N SER A 71 2.81 5.08 5.93
CA SER A 71 1.34 5.04 5.94
C SER A 71 0.84 3.76 6.62
N PRO A 72 0.00 3.86 7.66
CA PRO A 72 -0.56 2.68 8.31
C PRO A 72 -1.40 1.82 7.35
N VAL A 73 -2.07 2.42 6.36
CA VAL A 73 -2.84 1.68 5.35
C VAL A 73 -1.91 0.83 4.48
N GLY A 74 -0.82 1.41 3.96
CA GLY A 74 0.18 0.68 3.18
C GLY A 74 0.85 -0.42 3.99
N TRP A 75 1.22 -0.10 5.23
CA TRP A 75 1.84 -1.06 6.13
C TRP A 75 0.92 -2.26 6.45
N ILE A 76 -0.37 -2.04 6.72
CA ILE A 76 -1.34 -3.12 6.96
C ILE A 76 -1.39 -4.03 5.73
N TYR A 77 -1.52 -3.48 4.52
CA TYR A 77 -1.51 -4.25 3.29
C TYR A 77 -0.22 -5.06 3.09
N ALA A 78 0.92 -4.48 3.42
CA ALA A 78 2.21 -5.16 3.30
C ALA A 78 2.37 -6.25 4.37
N LYS A 79 2.05 -5.92 5.63
CA LYS A 79 2.28 -6.79 6.79
C LYS A 79 1.31 -7.97 6.83
N ALA A 80 0.01 -7.74 6.59
CA ALA A 80 -0.99 -8.78 6.69
C ALA A 80 -0.85 -9.83 5.58
N LYS A 81 -0.58 -9.43 4.33
CA LYS A 81 -0.35 -10.41 3.26
C LYS A 81 0.96 -11.22 3.40
N LEU A 82 1.95 -10.71 4.14
CA LEU A 82 3.14 -11.50 4.50
C LEU A 82 2.85 -12.50 5.61
N TYR A 83 2.04 -12.12 6.59
CA TYR A 83 1.76 -12.91 7.78
C TYR A 83 0.26 -12.88 8.09
N PRO A 84 -0.59 -13.46 7.22
CA PRO A 84 -2.01 -13.54 7.52
C PRO A 84 -2.25 -14.50 8.68
N ALA A 85 -3.24 -14.19 9.53
CA ALA A 85 -3.71 -15.11 10.54
C ALA A 85 -4.43 -16.32 9.89
N PRO A 86 -4.58 -17.46 10.57
CA PRO A 86 -5.38 -18.59 10.09
C PRO A 86 -6.81 -18.17 9.73
N LEU A 87 -7.38 -18.79 8.69
CA LEU A 87 -8.71 -18.47 8.17
C LEU A 87 -9.77 -18.49 9.27
N GLU A 88 -9.77 -19.56 10.05
CA GLU A 88 -10.76 -19.81 11.10
C GLU A 88 -10.76 -18.68 12.14
N GLN A 89 -9.57 -18.24 12.57
CA GLN A 89 -9.43 -17.14 13.52
C GLN A 89 -9.94 -15.81 12.95
N VAL A 90 -9.72 -15.56 11.65
CA VAL A 90 -10.20 -14.35 10.99
C VAL A 90 -11.72 -14.36 10.86
N GLU A 91 -12.35 -15.52 10.61
CA GLU A 91 -13.79 -15.67 10.51
C GLU A 91 -14.47 -15.55 11.89
N GLU A 92 -13.92 -16.18 12.92
CA GLU A 92 -14.37 -16.03 14.31
C GLU A 92 -14.33 -14.55 14.73
N ARG A 93 -13.21 -13.88 14.47
CA ARG A 93 -13.04 -12.47 14.81
C ARG A 93 -13.98 -11.56 14.03
N LEU A 94 -14.25 -11.86 12.76
CA LEU A 94 -15.26 -11.16 11.97
C LEU A 94 -16.65 -11.24 12.61
N GLN A 95 -17.04 -12.43 13.10
CA GLN A 95 -18.32 -12.63 13.78
C GLN A 95 -18.39 -11.86 15.10
N GLU A 96 -17.35 -11.91 15.94
CA GLU A 96 -17.28 -11.16 17.19
C GLU A 96 -17.47 -9.65 16.97
N ILE A 97 -16.84 -9.09 15.94
CA ILE A 97 -16.99 -7.67 15.59
C ILE A 97 -18.42 -7.37 15.12
N ALA A 98 -19.04 -8.27 14.37
CA ALA A 98 -20.42 -8.09 13.92
C ALA A 98 -21.41 -8.12 15.09
N ASP A 99 -21.24 -9.05 16.02
CA ASP A 99 -22.08 -9.19 17.23
C ASP A 99 -21.96 -7.94 18.14
N ALA A 100 -20.76 -7.35 18.20
CA ALA A 100 -20.53 -6.10 18.93
C ALA A 100 -21.24 -4.89 18.28
N GLY A 101 -21.66 -4.98 17.02
CA GLY A 101 -22.24 -3.88 16.25
C GLY A 101 -23.48 -3.24 16.88
N GLY A 102 -24.26 -4.00 17.66
CA GLY A 102 -25.45 -3.51 18.35
C GLY A 102 -25.16 -2.32 19.28
N LYS A 103 -24.02 -2.33 19.96
CA LYS A 103 -23.58 -1.28 20.90
C LYS A 103 -23.37 0.08 20.23
N TYR A 104 -23.18 0.10 18.92
CA TYR A 104 -22.87 1.30 18.12
C TYR A 104 -24.09 1.91 17.44
N ALA A 105 -25.32 1.51 17.79
CA ALA A 105 -26.53 1.97 17.09
C ALA A 105 -26.73 3.48 17.16
N GLU A 106 -26.48 4.11 18.30
CA GLU A 106 -26.60 5.56 18.49
C GLU A 106 -25.48 6.31 17.79
N GLN A 107 -24.25 5.88 17.97
CA GLN A 107 -23.09 6.47 17.30
C GLN A 107 -23.23 6.39 15.77
N ALA A 108 -23.73 5.27 15.23
CA ALA A 108 -23.98 5.12 13.79
C ALA A 108 -25.07 6.09 13.27
N ARG A 109 -26.06 6.44 14.10
CA ARG A 109 -27.06 7.46 13.77
C ARG A 109 -26.50 8.88 13.81
N SER A 110 -25.55 9.17 14.70
CA SER A 110 -24.93 10.49 14.85
C SER A 110 -23.85 10.80 13.80
N LEU A 111 -23.34 9.79 13.07
CA LEU A 111 -22.33 9.99 12.04
C LEU A 111 -22.72 11.08 11.02
N PRO A 112 -21.75 11.84 10.47
CA PRO A 112 -21.96 12.85 9.44
C PRO A 112 -22.73 12.32 8.22
N LYS A 113 -23.39 13.22 7.49
CA LYS A 113 -24.24 12.91 6.32
C LYS A 113 -23.53 12.03 5.28
N PHE A 114 -22.21 12.23 5.10
CA PHE A 114 -21.41 11.39 4.19
C PHE A 114 -21.54 9.90 4.53
N PHE A 115 -21.30 9.51 5.78
CA PHE A 115 -21.37 8.10 6.19
C PHE A 115 -22.76 7.50 6.04
N LYS A 116 -23.80 8.32 6.27
CA LYS A 116 -25.21 7.90 6.09
C LYS A 116 -25.57 7.64 4.63
N LYS A 117 -24.93 8.33 3.70
CA LYS A 117 -25.10 8.14 2.26
C LYS A 117 -24.11 7.13 1.67
N CYS A 118 -23.01 6.88 2.37
CA CYS A 118 -21.97 5.94 1.97
C CYS A 118 -22.28 4.50 2.35
N PHE A 119 -22.80 4.26 3.56
CA PHE A 119 -23.00 2.93 4.12
C PHE A 119 -24.43 2.74 4.66
N SER A 120 -24.97 1.52 4.55
CA SER A 120 -26.23 1.14 5.18
C SER A 120 -26.15 1.23 6.71
N PRO A 121 -27.29 1.27 7.44
CA PRO A 121 -27.27 1.33 8.90
C PRO A 121 -26.53 0.16 9.57
N SER A 122 -26.69 -1.07 9.05
CA SER A 122 -26.00 -2.28 9.53
C SER A 122 -24.51 -2.18 9.33
N VAL A 123 -24.06 -1.80 8.11
CA VAL A 123 -22.64 -1.63 7.77
C VAL A 123 -21.99 -0.53 8.63
N ARG A 124 -22.66 0.58 8.91
CA ARG A 124 -22.10 1.62 9.79
C ARG A 124 -21.83 1.12 11.20
N ARG A 125 -22.76 0.34 11.80
CA ARG A 125 -22.57 -0.27 13.11
C ARG A 125 -21.40 -1.24 13.12
N PHE A 126 -21.33 -2.10 12.13
CA PHE A 126 -20.23 -3.04 11.94
C PHE A 126 -18.87 -2.35 11.80
N LEU A 127 -18.78 -1.30 10.96
CA LEU A 127 -17.53 -0.56 10.77
C LEU A 127 -17.08 0.21 12.03
N LEU A 128 -18.02 0.73 12.82
CA LEU A 128 -17.68 1.36 14.11
C LEU A 128 -17.17 0.32 15.12
N ALA A 129 -17.80 -0.85 15.19
CA ALA A 129 -17.31 -1.95 16.02
C ALA A 129 -15.90 -2.41 15.59
N ALA A 130 -15.65 -2.52 14.28
CA ALA A 130 -14.33 -2.86 13.75
C ALA A 130 -13.28 -1.77 14.05
N ARG A 131 -13.65 -0.51 13.90
CA ARG A 131 -12.78 0.64 14.15
C ARG A 131 -12.29 0.67 15.60
N ASP A 132 -13.17 0.42 16.55
CA ASP A 132 -12.87 0.52 17.98
C ASP A 132 -12.34 -0.80 18.56
N GLY A 133 -12.76 -1.95 17.98
CA GLY A 133 -12.48 -3.28 18.53
C GLY A 133 -11.24 -3.97 17.96
N LEU A 134 -10.67 -3.51 16.83
CA LEU A 134 -9.52 -4.18 16.21
C LEU A 134 -8.18 -3.51 16.59
N ASP A 135 -7.33 -4.24 17.31
CA ASP A 135 -5.93 -3.84 17.54
C ASP A 135 -5.03 -4.27 16.34
N TRP A 136 -5.22 -3.60 15.22
CA TRP A 136 -4.47 -3.88 14.00
C TRP A 136 -2.94 -3.67 14.13
N ARG A 137 -2.48 -2.96 15.17
CA ARG A 137 -1.05 -2.73 15.42
C ARG A 137 -0.36 -3.93 16.02
N ARG A 138 -0.99 -4.58 17.00
CA ARG A 138 -0.36 -5.63 17.83
C ARG A 138 -0.88 -7.02 17.49
N CYS A 139 -2.19 -7.17 17.25
CA CYS A 139 -2.80 -8.47 16.95
C CYS A 139 -2.72 -8.81 15.47
N THR A 140 -2.20 -9.99 15.14
CA THR A 140 -2.10 -10.46 13.74
C THR A 140 -3.47 -10.77 13.15
N CYS A 141 -4.39 -11.35 13.93
CA CYS A 141 -5.74 -11.63 13.50
C CYS A 141 -6.49 -10.34 13.18
N ASP A 142 -6.48 -9.37 14.10
CA ASP A 142 -7.11 -8.06 13.92
C ASP A 142 -6.55 -7.30 12.72
N ARG A 143 -5.24 -7.38 12.51
CA ARG A 143 -4.59 -6.77 11.35
C ARG A 143 -5.00 -7.43 10.04
N THR A 144 -5.12 -8.76 10.02
CA THR A 144 -5.55 -9.49 8.83
C THR A 144 -7.00 -9.16 8.49
N LEU A 145 -7.90 -9.14 9.48
CA LEU A 145 -9.29 -8.73 9.27
C LEU A 145 -9.37 -7.26 8.81
N MET A 146 -8.60 -6.37 9.45
CA MET A 146 -8.53 -4.95 9.05
C MET A 146 -8.04 -4.79 7.61
N GLU A 147 -7.07 -5.57 7.15
CA GLU A 147 -6.63 -5.56 5.75
C GLU A 147 -7.80 -5.80 4.79
N PHE A 148 -8.60 -6.84 5.02
CA PHE A 148 -9.77 -7.14 4.21
C PHE A 148 -10.81 -6.02 4.27
N LEU A 149 -11.07 -5.48 5.46
CA LEU A 149 -11.99 -4.35 5.62
C LEU A 149 -11.51 -3.12 4.82
N LEU A 150 -10.24 -2.78 4.88
CA LEU A 150 -9.66 -1.66 4.12
C LEU A 150 -9.76 -1.87 2.60
N VAL A 151 -9.60 -3.12 2.12
CA VAL A 151 -9.71 -3.45 0.68
C VAL A 151 -11.13 -3.24 0.18
N TYR A 152 -12.12 -3.71 0.93
CA TYR A 152 -13.52 -3.73 0.53
C TYR A 152 -14.34 -2.59 1.15
N LEU A 153 -13.71 -1.66 1.87
CA LEU A 153 -14.37 -0.52 2.50
C LEU A 153 -15.15 0.31 1.48
N HIS A 154 -14.52 0.63 0.35
CA HIS A 154 -15.15 1.38 -0.73
C HIS A 154 -14.71 0.90 -2.12
N GLY A 155 -15.63 1.01 -3.07
CA GLY A 155 -15.40 0.52 -4.43
C GLY A 155 -16.62 0.66 -5.32
N LYS A 156 -16.66 -0.11 -6.39
CA LYS A 156 -17.84 -0.18 -7.27
C LYS A 156 -19.02 -0.81 -6.51
N GLU A 157 -20.21 -0.44 -6.90
CA GLU A 157 -21.45 -1.04 -6.40
C GLU A 157 -21.41 -2.57 -6.48
N GLY A 158 -21.84 -3.24 -5.40
CA GLY A 158 -21.81 -4.70 -5.26
C GLY A 158 -20.41 -5.30 -5.04
N GLN A 159 -19.34 -4.51 -5.14
CA GLN A 159 -17.96 -4.97 -4.94
C GLN A 159 -17.33 -4.43 -3.66
N ALA A 160 -18.02 -3.61 -2.91
CA ALA A 160 -17.57 -3.00 -1.67
C ALA A 160 -18.72 -2.79 -0.69
N LEU A 161 -18.39 -2.48 0.55
CA LEU A 161 -19.36 -2.16 1.61
C LEU A 161 -20.05 -0.81 1.40
N SER A 162 -19.44 0.07 0.59
CA SER A 162 -19.92 1.43 0.36
C SER A 162 -20.83 1.55 -0.85
N ASN A 163 -21.56 2.66 -0.89
CA ASN A 163 -22.11 3.22 -2.12
C ASN A 163 -21.01 3.42 -3.18
N GLN A 164 -21.42 3.53 -4.45
CA GLN A 164 -20.54 3.65 -5.61
C GLN A 164 -19.40 4.67 -5.40
N MET A 165 -18.16 4.19 -5.48
CA MET A 165 -16.95 4.97 -5.30
C MET A 165 -15.76 4.33 -6.04
N ARG A 166 -14.65 5.04 -6.20
CA ARG A 166 -13.40 4.43 -6.70
C ARG A 166 -12.74 3.62 -5.61
N GLN A 167 -12.15 2.48 -5.95
CA GLN A 167 -11.47 1.63 -4.97
C GLN A 167 -10.10 2.18 -4.54
N THR A 168 -9.36 2.82 -5.46
CA THR A 168 -8.00 3.30 -5.18
C THR A 168 -7.94 4.61 -4.39
N LYS A 169 -9.00 5.43 -4.49
CA LYS A 169 -9.08 6.76 -3.89
C LYS A 169 -10.49 7.03 -3.42
N ALA A 170 -10.64 7.38 -2.15
CA ALA A 170 -11.92 7.81 -1.62
C ALA A 170 -12.31 9.18 -2.19
N MET A 171 -13.60 9.34 -2.50
CA MET A 171 -14.16 10.64 -2.87
C MET A 171 -14.22 11.56 -1.64
N SER A 172 -14.03 12.88 -1.83
CA SER A 172 -14.26 13.82 -0.73
C SER A 172 -15.74 13.81 -0.30
N PRO A 173 -16.03 14.04 0.98
CA PRO A 173 -17.39 13.95 1.48
C PRO A 173 -18.42 14.78 0.73
N HIS A 174 -18.11 16.04 0.46
CA HIS A 174 -19.02 16.95 -0.25
C HIS A 174 -19.27 16.50 -1.70
N TYR A 175 -18.21 16.17 -2.43
CA TYR A 175 -18.30 15.68 -3.80
C TYR A 175 -19.10 14.38 -3.88
N ALA A 176 -18.84 13.45 -2.97
CA ALA A 176 -19.52 12.16 -2.94
C ALA A 176 -21.03 12.30 -2.75
N ILE A 177 -21.45 13.09 -1.76
CA ILE A 177 -22.87 13.32 -1.48
C ILE A 177 -23.60 13.91 -2.70
N LYS A 178 -22.99 14.90 -3.35
CA LYS A 178 -23.52 15.53 -4.57
C LYS A 178 -23.63 14.51 -5.69
N TRP A 179 -22.56 13.80 -5.97
CA TRP A 179 -22.49 12.82 -7.05
C TRP A 179 -23.53 11.68 -6.89
N TRP A 180 -23.65 11.14 -5.66
CA TRP A 180 -24.62 10.07 -5.37
C TRP A 180 -26.07 10.56 -5.52
N ALA A 181 -26.35 11.81 -5.16
CA ALA A 181 -27.67 12.39 -5.35
C ALA A 181 -28.01 12.58 -6.84
N GLU A 182 -27.06 13.10 -7.63
CA GLU A 182 -27.22 13.31 -9.07
C GLU A 182 -27.38 12.00 -9.87
N ASN A 183 -26.71 10.92 -9.39
CA ASN A 183 -26.75 9.62 -10.07
C ASN A 183 -27.76 8.62 -9.44
N GLY A 184 -28.56 9.06 -8.46
CA GLY A 184 -29.59 8.24 -7.83
C GLY A 184 -29.07 7.00 -7.08
N THR A 185 -27.76 6.93 -6.75
CA THR A 185 -27.15 5.75 -6.10
C THR A 185 -27.37 5.77 -4.59
N LYS A 186 -27.53 4.58 -4.01
CA LYS A 186 -27.76 4.38 -2.58
C LYS A 186 -26.73 3.40 -1.99
N PRO A 187 -26.49 3.45 -0.65
CA PRO A 187 -25.69 2.42 -0.01
C PRO A 187 -26.27 1.03 -0.31
N PRO A 188 -25.45 0.02 -0.59
CA PRO A 188 -25.96 -1.32 -0.82
C PRO A 188 -26.58 -1.88 0.46
N ASP A 189 -27.72 -2.56 0.31
CA ASP A 189 -28.31 -3.36 1.37
C ASP A 189 -27.69 -4.75 1.31
N LEU A 190 -26.72 -4.99 2.20
CA LEU A 190 -25.97 -6.24 2.25
C LEU A 190 -25.68 -6.64 3.70
N ASP A 191 -25.56 -7.93 3.92
CA ASP A 191 -24.96 -8.48 5.13
C ASP A 191 -23.44 -8.35 5.07
N ALA A 192 -22.87 -7.58 6.01
CA ALA A 192 -21.43 -7.30 6.02
C ALA A 192 -20.62 -8.56 6.33
N VAL A 193 -21.12 -9.48 7.15
CA VAL A 193 -20.44 -10.72 7.53
C VAL A 193 -20.36 -11.64 6.32
N GLU A 194 -21.49 -11.95 5.71
CA GLU A 194 -21.55 -12.81 4.53
C GLU A 194 -20.70 -12.24 3.40
N PHE A 195 -20.82 -10.94 3.14
CA PHE A 195 -20.04 -10.25 2.14
C PHE A 195 -18.53 -10.39 2.38
N MET A 196 -18.06 -10.24 3.61
CA MET A 196 -16.64 -10.35 3.96
C MET A 196 -16.16 -11.79 3.97
N GLN A 197 -16.94 -12.74 4.53
CA GLN A 197 -16.59 -14.17 4.54
C GLN A 197 -16.32 -14.71 3.14
N GLN A 198 -17.19 -14.44 2.17
CA GLN A 198 -16.99 -14.88 0.79
C GLN A 198 -15.63 -14.42 0.22
N ARG A 199 -15.21 -13.19 0.51
CA ARG A 199 -13.97 -12.61 0.02
C ARG A 199 -12.73 -13.10 0.75
N ILE A 200 -12.85 -13.30 2.06
CA ILE A 200 -11.80 -13.88 2.90
C ILE A 200 -11.56 -15.32 2.46
N ARG A 201 -12.59 -16.17 2.41
CA ARG A 201 -12.50 -17.57 1.97
C ARG A 201 -11.89 -17.69 0.58
N TRP A 202 -12.35 -16.87 -0.36
CA TRP A 202 -11.78 -16.86 -1.70
C TRP A 202 -10.26 -16.58 -1.68
N ARG A 203 -9.78 -15.71 -0.80
CA ARG A 203 -8.35 -15.38 -0.69
C ARG A 203 -7.55 -16.58 -0.22
N TYR A 204 -8.05 -17.29 0.77
CA TYR A 204 -7.38 -18.45 1.36
C TYR A 204 -7.47 -19.75 0.57
N THR A 205 -8.37 -19.87 -0.42
CA THR A 205 -8.63 -21.13 -1.17
C THR A 205 -7.37 -21.76 -1.77
N LYS A 206 -6.31 -21.01 -2.03
CA LYS A 206 -5.03 -21.51 -2.58
C LYS A 206 -3.89 -21.48 -1.54
N GLY A 207 -4.23 -21.31 -0.27
CA GLY A 207 -3.26 -21.20 0.81
C GLY A 207 -2.63 -19.82 0.92
N VAL A 208 -1.51 -19.74 1.64
CA VAL A 208 -0.71 -18.53 1.89
C VAL A 208 0.70 -18.70 1.31
N VAL A 209 1.44 -17.61 1.20
CA VAL A 209 2.81 -17.60 0.68
C VAL A 209 3.80 -17.74 1.83
N GLU A 210 4.82 -18.55 1.67
CA GLU A 210 5.95 -18.58 2.59
C GLU A 210 6.77 -17.29 2.50
N THR A 211 7.19 -16.73 3.64
CA THR A 211 7.70 -15.37 3.70
C THR A 211 9.20 -15.24 3.91
N TYR A 212 9.88 -16.37 4.16
CA TYR A 212 11.35 -16.44 4.27
C TYR A 212 11.97 -15.38 5.18
N GLY A 213 11.31 -15.03 6.29
CA GLY A 213 11.75 -14.01 7.22
C GLY A 213 11.61 -12.57 6.70
N SER A 214 10.83 -12.34 5.64
CA SER A 214 10.53 -10.98 5.15
C SER A 214 9.85 -10.14 6.22
N ARG A 215 10.17 -8.84 6.28
CA ARG A 215 9.66 -7.93 7.31
C ARG A 215 9.26 -6.58 6.71
N VAL A 216 8.22 -5.98 7.25
CA VAL A 216 7.85 -4.59 6.95
C VAL A 216 7.61 -3.84 8.26
N TYR A 217 8.20 -2.65 8.36
CA TYR A 217 8.17 -1.80 9.54
C TYR A 217 7.30 -0.57 9.30
N LEU A 218 6.47 -0.22 10.30
CA LEU A 218 5.66 0.99 10.27
C LEU A 218 6.47 2.15 10.82
N GLY A 219 6.72 3.17 10.02
CA GLY A 219 7.38 4.39 10.47
C GLY A 219 8.14 5.15 9.39
N ASN A 220 8.89 6.15 9.82
CA ASN A 220 9.69 7.00 8.94
C ASN A 220 11.02 6.32 8.60
N SER A 221 11.33 6.18 7.33
CA SER A 221 12.56 5.56 6.83
C SER A 221 13.82 6.28 7.33
N ILE A 222 13.77 7.60 7.47
CA ILE A 222 14.89 8.36 8.05
C ILE A 222 15.24 7.88 9.48
N THR A 223 14.23 7.55 10.27
CA THR A 223 14.41 7.08 11.65
C THR A 223 14.71 5.59 11.74
N LEU A 224 14.03 4.77 10.92
CA LEU A 224 14.11 3.31 11.03
C LEU A 224 15.33 2.70 10.34
N LEU A 225 15.83 3.28 9.24
CA LEU A 225 17.01 2.74 8.55
C LEU A 225 18.26 2.66 9.43
N PRO A 226 18.61 3.66 10.27
CA PRO A 226 19.72 3.53 11.20
C PRO A 226 19.52 2.42 12.24
N GLN A 227 18.31 2.25 12.75
CA GLN A 227 17.98 1.19 13.70
C GLN A 227 18.11 -0.19 13.06
N LEU A 228 17.63 -0.34 11.83
CA LEU A 228 17.80 -1.57 11.07
C LEU A 228 19.27 -1.88 10.74
N ALA A 229 20.07 -0.86 10.43
CA ALA A 229 21.49 -1.04 10.20
C ALA A 229 22.26 -1.48 11.47
N GLN A 230 21.82 -1.02 12.64
CA GLN A 230 22.34 -1.48 13.92
C GLN A 230 21.93 -2.93 14.18
N LEU A 231 20.65 -3.26 14.06
CA LEU A 231 20.12 -4.61 14.24
C LEU A 231 20.79 -5.62 13.32
N MET A 232 20.98 -5.27 12.04
CA MET A 232 21.67 -6.14 11.08
C MET A 232 23.14 -6.40 11.45
N ARG A 233 23.83 -5.43 12.06
CA ARG A 233 25.20 -5.64 12.56
C ARG A 233 25.21 -6.56 13.79
N GLU A 234 24.27 -6.38 14.71
CA GLU A 234 24.14 -7.19 15.93
C GLU A 234 23.78 -8.64 15.62
N GLU A 235 22.91 -8.86 14.63
CA GLU A 235 22.51 -10.19 14.17
C GLU A 235 23.46 -10.80 13.11
N GLU A 236 24.53 -10.12 12.72
CA GLU A 236 25.42 -10.49 11.60
C GLU A 236 24.66 -10.80 10.30
N ALA A 237 23.53 -10.13 10.11
CA ALA A 237 22.64 -10.37 8.98
C ALA A 237 23.25 -9.86 7.67
N PRO A 238 23.10 -10.59 6.54
CA PRO A 238 23.67 -10.18 5.26
C PRO A 238 23.00 -8.91 4.75
N LYS A 239 23.81 -8.01 4.17
CA LYS A 239 23.34 -6.79 3.53
C LYS A 239 22.49 -7.11 2.29
N ALA A 240 21.59 -6.20 1.94
CA ALA A 240 20.72 -6.35 0.79
C ALA A 240 21.51 -6.39 -0.53
N LYS A 241 21.18 -7.36 -1.38
CA LYS A 241 21.72 -7.48 -2.76
C LYS A 241 20.95 -6.63 -3.77
N LEU A 242 19.76 -6.18 -3.40
CA LEU A 242 18.94 -5.30 -4.22
C LEU A 242 18.26 -4.25 -3.33
N LEU A 243 18.49 -2.97 -3.60
CA LEU A 243 17.61 -1.90 -3.18
C LEU A 243 16.61 -1.66 -4.32
N PHE A 244 15.33 -1.95 -4.09
CA PHE A 244 14.29 -1.82 -5.12
C PHE A 244 13.12 -1.02 -4.61
N THR A 245 12.95 0.20 -5.12
CA THR A 245 12.01 1.16 -4.55
C THR A 245 11.42 2.12 -5.58
N SER A 246 10.29 2.76 -5.19
CA SER A 246 9.71 3.89 -5.88
C SER A 246 9.37 4.98 -4.85
N PRO A 247 10.24 5.98 -4.69
CA PRO A 247 9.97 7.10 -3.79
C PRO A 247 8.68 7.85 -4.20
N PRO A 248 8.04 8.58 -3.28
CA PRO A 248 6.90 9.42 -3.63
C PRO A 248 7.31 10.43 -4.73
N TYR A 249 6.42 10.66 -5.72
CA TYR A 249 6.68 11.62 -6.80
C TYR A 249 6.32 13.02 -6.35
N PHE A 250 7.15 13.99 -6.70
CA PHE A 250 6.97 15.39 -6.33
C PHE A 250 5.62 15.93 -6.82
N GLY A 251 4.81 16.47 -5.91
CA GLY A 251 3.54 17.10 -6.22
C GLY A 251 2.40 16.19 -6.69
N VAL A 252 2.62 14.88 -6.82
CA VAL A 252 1.66 13.97 -7.47
C VAL A 252 0.67 13.34 -6.49
N THR A 253 1.12 12.92 -5.32
CA THR A 253 0.32 12.15 -4.37
C THR A 253 0.04 12.92 -3.08
N ASN A 254 -1.20 12.85 -2.62
CA ASN A 254 -1.60 13.25 -1.29
C ASN A 254 -2.14 12.01 -0.57
N TYR A 255 -1.24 11.22 0.01
CA TYR A 255 -1.59 9.94 0.64
C TYR A 255 -2.67 10.06 1.71
N HIS A 256 -2.68 11.14 2.50
CA HIS A 256 -3.70 11.36 3.50
C HIS A 256 -5.08 11.56 2.86
N TYR A 257 -5.17 12.50 1.91
CA TYR A 257 -6.42 12.80 1.22
C TYR A 257 -6.94 11.60 0.42
N ASP A 258 -6.06 10.86 -0.24
CA ASP A 258 -6.45 9.71 -1.07
C ASP A 258 -6.94 8.53 -0.25
N GLN A 259 -6.50 8.39 1.00
CA GLN A 259 -6.80 7.30 1.92
C GLN A 259 -7.65 7.70 3.13
N TRP A 260 -8.20 8.92 3.15
CA TRP A 260 -8.87 9.47 4.32
C TRP A 260 -9.94 8.55 4.93
N LEU A 261 -10.76 7.87 4.11
CA LEU A 261 -11.82 6.99 4.59
C LEU A 261 -11.25 5.70 5.22
N ARG A 262 -10.13 5.19 4.69
CA ARG A 262 -9.41 4.08 5.31
C ARG A 262 -8.73 4.50 6.60
N LEU A 263 -8.16 5.69 6.64
CA LEU A 263 -7.58 6.26 7.86
C LEU A 263 -8.65 6.45 8.94
N TRP A 264 -9.85 6.91 8.55
CA TRP A 264 -10.98 6.95 9.47
C TRP A 264 -11.27 5.58 10.10
N LEU A 265 -11.33 4.51 9.31
CA LEU A 265 -11.56 3.16 9.84
C LEU A 265 -10.43 2.70 10.78
N LEU A 266 -9.22 3.18 10.60
CA LEU A 266 -8.09 2.92 11.50
C LEU A 266 -8.08 3.77 12.79
N GLY A 267 -9.12 4.56 13.04
CA GLY A 267 -9.24 5.39 14.25
C GLY A 267 -8.71 6.82 14.12
N PHE A 268 -8.28 7.25 12.92
CA PHE A 268 -7.85 8.64 12.70
C PHE A 268 -9.03 9.60 12.50
N GLU A 269 -8.75 10.90 12.41
CA GLU A 269 -9.77 11.93 12.23
C GLU A 269 -10.60 11.72 10.95
N THR A 270 -11.87 12.09 11.00
CA THR A 270 -12.83 11.88 9.91
C THR A 270 -12.81 12.95 8.83
N ASP A 271 -12.09 14.06 9.05
CA ASP A 271 -12.00 15.15 8.07
C ASP A 271 -11.04 14.81 6.94
N ALA A 272 -11.57 14.71 5.72
CA ALA A 272 -10.79 14.45 4.52
C ALA A 272 -9.75 15.56 4.22
N TYR A 273 -9.90 16.74 4.79
CA TYR A 273 -9.03 17.89 4.54
C TYR A 273 -7.99 18.11 5.63
N VAL A 274 -8.09 17.37 6.75
CA VAL A 274 -7.08 17.45 7.83
C VAL A 274 -5.81 16.73 7.39
N THR A 275 -4.75 17.51 7.25
CA THR A 275 -3.42 17.02 6.84
C THR A 275 -2.44 17.10 8.01
N ARG A 276 -2.73 16.39 9.11
CA ARG A 276 -1.82 16.33 10.27
C ARG A 276 -1.21 14.93 10.42
N GLY A 277 0.07 14.88 10.77
CA GLY A 277 0.77 13.63 11.04
C GLY A 277 1.92 13.31 10.07
N PRO A 278 2.67 12.24 10.31
CA PRO A 278 3.90 11.90 9.60
C PRO A 278 3.70 11.45 8.14
N TYR A 279 2.48 11.10 7.74
CA TYR A 279 2.10 10.73 6.36
C TYR A 279 1.39 11.85 5.63
N GLN A 280 1.63 13.10 6.10
CA GLN A 280 1.06 14.30 5.49
C GLN A 280 1.54 14.52 4.07
N GLY A 281 0.58 14.77 3.24
CA GLY A 281 0.66 15.79 2.26
C GLY A 281 1.27 15.44 0.93
N ARG A 282 1.13 16.42 0.06
CA ARG A 282 1.87 16.50 -1.19
C ARG A 282 3.30 16.86 -0.87
N PHE A 283 4.25 16.12 -1.39
CA PHE A 283 5.67 16.53 -1.37
C PHE A 283 5.85 17.68 -2.38
N THR A 284 5.33 18.85 -2.02
CA THR A 284 5.27 20.04 -2.90
C THR A 284 6.37 21.06 -2.60
N HIS A 285 7.13 20.87 -1.51
CA HIS A 285 8.21 21.77 -1.14
C HIS A 285 9.55 21.22 -1.68
N PRO A 286 10.18 21.86 -2.69
CA PRO A 286 11.34 21.30 -3.38
C PRO A 286 12.51 20.94 -2.48
N VAL A 287 12.85 21.82 -1.52
CA VAL A 287 13.98 21.62 -0.59
C VAL A 287 13.73 20.41 0.32
N ARG A 288 12.53 20.33 0.91
CA ARG A 288 12.15 19.19 1.79
C ARG A 288 12.12 17.86 1.02
N TYR A 289 11.67 17.87 -0.22
CA TYR A 289 11.66 16.68 -1.08
C TYR A 289 13.09 16.19 -1.38
N ARG A 290 14.00 17.08 -1.78
CA ARG A 290 15.41 16.73 -1.98
C ARG A 290 16.07 16.21 -0.70
N SER A 291 15.84 16.86 0.43
CA SER A 291 16.36 16.43 1.74
C SER A 291 15.86 15.03 2.11
N LEU A 292 14.56 14.75 1.91
CA LEU A 292 13.99 13.42 2.15
C LEU A 292 14.72 12.34 1.35
N LEU A 293 14.88 12.54 0.05
CA LEU A 293 15.54 11.54 -0.81
C LEU A 293 17.01 11.33 -0.43
N LYS A 294 17.76 12.41 -0.21
CA LYS A 294 19.16 12.35 0.23
C LYS A 294 19.32 11.57 1.54
N GLU A 295 18.53 11.91 2.56
CA GLU A 295 18.58 11.27 3.87
C GLU A 295 18.24 9.77 3.77
N VAL A 296 17.19 9.42 3.03
CA VAL A 296 16.78 8.02 2.91
C VAL A 296 17.82 7.20 2.15
N PHE A 297 18.30 7.66 0.99
CA PHE A 297 19.30 6.91 0.23
C PHE A 297 20.64 6.83 0.95
N TYR A 298 21.11 7.91 1.59
CA TYR A 298 22.33 7.89 2.40
C TYR A 298 22.28 6.85 3.54
N ARG A 299 21.14 6.77 4.23
CA ARG A 299 20.95 5.80 5.32
C ARG A 299 20.76 4.38 4.78
N ALA A 300 20.02 4.21 3.67
CA ALA A 300 19.81 2.92 3.03
C ALA A 300 21.13 2.31 2.51
N ALA A 301 22.09 3.13 2.07
CA ALA A 301 23.38 2.67 1.59
C ALA A 301 24.15 1.82 2.63
N LYS A 302 23.91 2.03 3.93
CA LYS A 302 24.55 1.24 5.00
C LYS A 302 24.03 -0.20 5.11
N LEU A 303 22.84 -0.46 4.54
CA LEU A 303 22.19 -1.77 4.53
C LEU A 303 22.37 -2.51 3.20
N VAL A 304 23.00 -1.89 2.22
CA VAL A 304 23.18 -2.41 0.87
C VAL A 304 24.61 -2.92 0.68
N ALA A 305 24.77 -4.07 0.06
CA ALA A 305 26.09 -4.63 -0.22
C ALA A 305 26.82 -3.86 -1.34
N ASP A 306 28.15 -3.92 -1.38
CA ASP A 306 28.95 -3.19 -2.36
C ASP A 306 28.66 -3.67 -3.80
N ASP A 307 28.44 -4.97 -3.97
CA ASP A 307 28.06 -5.63 -5.23
C ASP A 307 26.56 -5.60 -5.55
N ALA A 308 25.74 -4.95 -4.70
CA ALA A 308 24.30 -4.88 -4.90
C ALA A 308 23.91 -3.96 -6.06
N VAL A 309 22.72 -4.20 -6.62
CA VAL A 309 22.06 -3.29 -7.55
C VAL A 309 21.11 -2.35 -6.78
N VAL A 310 21.07 -1.08 -7.18
CA VAL A 310 20.10 -0.09 -6.69
C VAL A 310 19.16 0.24 -7.84
N TYR A 311 17.92 -0.20 -7.74
CA TYR A 311 16.90 -0.02 -8.77
C TYR A 311 15.81 0.91 -8.26
N VAL A 312 15.69 2.10 -8.85
CA VAL A 312 14.72 3.10 -8.44
C VAL A 312 13.82 3.47 -9.62
N ARG A 313 12.52 3.26 -9.47
CA ARG A 313 11.52 3.80 -10.40
C ARG A 313 11.04 5.14 -9.92
N THR A 314 11.07 6.16 -10.76
CA THR A 314 10.63 7.52 -10.43
C THR A 314 9.85 8.17 -11.56
N GLY A 315 9.21 9.32 -11.30
CA GLY A 315 8.54 10.12 -12.30
C GLY A 315 9.53 10.69 -13.31
N LYS A 316 9.11 10.78 -14.57
CA LYS A 316 9.93 11.30 -15.67
C LYS A 316 9.96 12.84 -15.70
N ASP A 317 9.18 13.52 -14.87
CA ASP A 317 9.28 14.98 -14.77
C ASP A 317 10.70 15.40 -14.37
N PRO A 318 11.22 16.51 -14.94
CA PRO A 318 12.64 16.87 -14.79
C PRO A 318 13.08 17.03 -13.33
N PHE A 319 12.21 17.62 -12.47
CA PHE A 319 12.57 17.88 -11.09
C PHE A 319 12.62 16.58 -10.26
N THR A 320 11.60 15.74 -10.37
CA THR A 320 11.53 14.45 -9.64
C THR A 320 12.69 13.54 -10.06
N LYS A 321 12.90 13.40 -11.38
CA LYS A 321 14.00 12.60 -11.91
C LYS A 321 15.35 13.09 -11.39
N GLN A 322 15.64 14.40 -11.53
CA GLN A 322 16.95 14.96 -11.17
C GLN A 322 17.18 14.85 -9.65
N ALA A 323 16.18 15.18 -8.82
CA ALA A 323 16.30 15.07 -7.37
C ALA A 323 16.58 13.63 -6.92
N THR A 324 15.93 12.65 -7.58
CA THR A 324 16.16 11.22 -7.29
C THR A 324 17.57 10.80 -7.71
N LEU A 325 17.99 11.19 -8.91
CA LEU A 325 19.32 10.85 -9.44
C LEU A 325 20.45 11.43 -8.58
N ASP A 326 20.33 12.71 -8.18
CA ASP A 326 21.33 13.37 -7.33
C ASP A 326 21.48 12.63 -5.99
N ALA A 327 20.36 12.30 -5.35
CA ALA A 327 20.37 11.57 -4.08
C ALA A 327 20.97 10.16 -4.20
N MET A 328 20.68 9.45 -5.31
CA MET A 328 21.27 8.13 -5.58
C MET A 328 22.79 8.21 -5.81
N ARG A 329 23.25 9.16 -6.63
CA ARG A 329 24.69 9.33 -6.93
C ARG A 329 25.49 9.72 -5.68
N GLU A 330 24.95 10.59 -4.85
CA GLU A 330 25.57 11.00 -3.57
C GLU A 330 25.70 9.82 -2.61
N ALA A 331 24.66 8.97 -2.53
CA ALA A 331 24.64 7.82 -1.63
C ALA A 331 25.48 6.62 -2.13
N PHE A 332 25.63 6.47 -3.45
CA PHE A 332 26.31 5.33 -4.10
C PHE A 332 27.35 5.79 -5.14
N PRO A 333 28.38 6.56 -4.75
CA PRO A 333 29.28 7.25 -5.70
C PRO A 333 30.11 6.30 -6.57
N LYS A 334 30.33 5.05 -6.13
CA LYS A 334 31.13 4.05 -6.83
C LYS A 334 30.34 3.22 -7.85
N LYS A 335 29.00 3.43 -7.96
CA LYS A 335 28.18 2.63 -8.85
C LYS A 335 27.94 3.30 -10.20
N ARG A 336 27.84 2.48 -11.25
CA ARG A 336 27.58 2.93 -12.62
C ARG A 336 26.08 3.10 -12.85
N LEU A 337 25.66 4.23 -13.46
CA LEU A 337 24.28 4.51 -13.81
C LEU A 337 23.87 3.92 -15.15
N VAL A 338 22.70 3.27 -15.16
CA VAL A 338 21.96 2.88 -16.37
C VAL A 338 20.54 3.44 -16.25
N GLU A 339 20.04 4.10 -17.31
CA GLU A 339 18.66 4.62 -17.35
C GLU A 339 17.83 3.79 -18.35
N ARG A 340 16.61 3.39 -17.91
CA ARG A 340 15.64 2.73 -18.79
C ARG A 340 14.34 3.54 -18.80
N CYS A 341 14.03 4.21 -19.90
CA CYS A 341 12.77 4.94 -20.07
C CYS A 341 11.59 3.98 -20.22
N ARG A 342 10.52 4.26 -19.51
CA ARG A 342 9.25 3.51 -19.56
C ARG A 342 8.12 4.46 -19.98
N PRO A 343 7.89 4.67 -21.30
CA PRO A 343 6.74 5.46 -21.74
C PRO A 343 5.44 4.76 -21.41
N PHE A 344 4.41 5.52 -21.04
CA PHE A 344 3.06 4.95 -20.89
C PHE A 344 2.54 4.50 -22.26
N ARG A 345 2.34 3.20 -22.41
CA ARG A 345 1.79 2.60 -23.65
C ARG A 345 0.25 2.61 -23.69
N LYS A 346 -0.41 2.89 -22.58
CA LYS A 346 -1.88 2.93 -22.45
C LYS A 346 -2.27 4.10 -21.54
N PRO A 347 -3.48 4.68 -21.75
CA PRO A 347 -4.02 5.65 -20.81
C PRO A 347 -3.99 5.09 -19.38
N THR A 348 -3.48 5.86 -18.43
CA THR A 348 -3.47 5.46 -17.02
C THR A 348 -4.91 5.43 -16.50
N GLN A 349 -5.16 4.69 -15.41
CA GLN A 349 -6.49 4.67 -14.78
C GLN A 349 -7.04 6.07 -14.46
N THR A 350 -6.18 7.05 -14.22
CA THR A 350 -6.57 8.45 -14.01
C THR A 350 -7.11 9.10 -15.27
N HIS A 351 -6.68 8.70 -16.47
CA HIS A 351 -7.24 9.14 -17.75
C HIS A 351 -8.70 8.68 -17.93
N LEU A 352 -9.01 7.48 -17.50
CA LEU A 352 -10.38 6.93 -17.52
C LEU A 352 -11.35 7.71 -16.61
N PHE A 353 -10.82 8.57 -15.75
CA PHE A 353 -11.57 9.33 -14.76
C PHE A 353 -11.48 10.86 -14.98
N GLY A 354 -11.20 11.30 -16.22
CA GLY A 354 -11.27 12.70 -16.62
C GLY A 354 -10.00 13.52 -16.36
N ASP A 355 -8.92 12.94 -15.83
CA ASP A 355 -7.61 13.60 -15.79
C ASP A 355 -6.95 13.50 -17.18
N LYS A 356 -7.15 14.56 -17.97
CA LYS A 356 -6.61 14.69 -19.32
C LYS A 356 -5.17 15.22 -19.37
N THR A 357 -4.54 15.44 -18.20
CA THR A 357 -3.16 15.95 -18.14
C THR A 357 -2.19 14.94 -18.76
N PRO A 358 -1.35 15.33 -19.72
CA PRO A 358 -0.33 14.47 -20.28
C PRO A 358 0.61 13.98 -19.18
N LYS A 359 0.66 12.67 -18.94
CA LYS A 359 1.59 12.08 -17.97
C LYS A 359 2.91 11.80 -18.66
N GLN A 360 3.97 12.33 -18.12
CA GLN A 360 5.32 12.21 -18.70
C GLN A 360 5.88 10.78 -18.64
N GLY A 361 5.24 9.85 -17.92
CA GLY A 361 5.70 8.49 -17.76
C GLY A 361 6.62 8.28 -16.57
N GLU A 362 7.30 7.14 -16.56
CA GLU A 362 8.24 6.73 -15.52
C GLU A 362 9.61 6.46 -16.14
N VAL A 363 10.65 6.58 -15.32
CA VAL A 363 12.01 6.22 -15.63
C VAL A 363 12.56 5.29 -14.56
N ASP A 364 13.26 4.25 -14.98
CA ASP A 364 14.01 3.37 -14.11
C ASP A 364 15.48 3.85 -14.08
N LEU A 365 15.93 4.27 -12.91
CA LEU A 365 17.31 4.64 -12.61
C LEU A 365 17.98 3.46 -11.92
N ILE A 366 19.00 2.90 -12.53
CA ILE A 366 19.64 1.68 -12.08
C ILE A 366 21.12 1.95 -11.83
N LEU A 367 21.58 1.72 -10.61
CA LEU A 367 23.00 1.75 -10.29
C LEU A 367 23.50 0.31 -10.13
N THR A 368 24.44 -0.06 -10.97
CA THR A 368 25.12 -1.37 -10.95
C THR A 368 26.51 -1.26 -10.33
N PRO A 369 27.10 -2.34 -9.81
CA PRO A 369 28.51 -2.38 -9.47
C PRO A 369 29.38 -1.91 -10.65
N SER A 370 30.53 -1.31 -10.35
CA SER A 370 31.52 -0.86 -11.35
C SER A 370 32.25 -2.03 -11.97
#